data_572f5ff685c34550ddedb924469f0017
#
_entry.id   572f5ff685c34550ddedb924469f0017
#
_cell.length_a   1.000
_cell.length_b   1.000
_cell.length_c   1.000
_cell.angle_alpha   90.00
_cell.angle_beta   90.00
_cell.angle_gamma   90.00
#
_symmetry.space_group_name_H-M   'P 1'
#
loop_
_entity.id
_entity.type
_entity.pdbx_description
1 polymer ?
#
loop_
_entity_poly.entity_id
_entity_poly.type
_entity_poly.pdbx_seq_one_letter_code
_entity_poly.pdbx_strand_id
1 'polypeptide(L)'
;MKIRIHRGSRQIGGCITEIQSDRGTRILIDLGHNLPGESTNYDEYDDPSRLSELLDGVSAVVYTHNHGDHVGFFYKVPKEIPQYIGEMAREVMFNILDENYNRLSRDERRLAGSDYFDKISALRAFRTYKAAQTFNVDDVSVTPFFVSHSAGDAYMLLIECEGKKVLHTGDLREHGFLGKGLEPTLQKWMTEVDVLITEGTMLSRDDEQTKTESEIQSLMHEYMQQYKNVLVLCSSTNFDRLAGLHKANQRFGNRPFVCDVYQSIQLETLTRFCGKHSELYRITRVEEMSLGNENLHQRMVANGFTMLVRDNGKFRKWLDHLMPMLDPEQTVLIYSQYKGYLQEQPRLQEFVSFFGKNMAYVHTSGHATKKTLEKICRIVKPSTAIIPIHRDPTSDFLTLDIPDELKQKVAESSVSRNGIEILID
;
A
#
# COMPACT_ATOMS: atom_id res chain seq x y z
N MET A 1 4.47 21.38 21.34
CA MET A 1 4.39 20.67 20.02
C MET A 1 3.00 20.83 19.40
N LYS A 2 2.88 20.98 18.07
CA LYS A 2 1.63 21.17 17.35
C LYS A 2 1.44 20.07 16.30
N ILE A 3 0.24 19.51 16.18
CA ILE A 3 -0.13 18.52 15.16
C ILE A 3 -1.25 19.09 14.31
N ARG A 4 -1.12 18.99 13.00
CA ARG A 4 -2.16 19.38 12.05
C ARG A 4 -2.41 18.29 11.02
N ILE A 5 -3.66 17.87 10.86
CA ILE A 5 -4.09 17.00 9.77
C ILE A 5 -4.60 17.92 8.66
N HIS A 6 -3.81 18.09 7.62
CA HIS A 6 -4.20 18.90 6.46
C HIS A 6 -5.24 18.17 5.62
N ARG A 7 -5.08 16.82 5.47
CA ARG A 7 -6.00 15.98 4.69
C ARG A 7 -5.96 14.54 5.19
N GLY A 8 -7.06 13.78 4.97
CA GLY A 8 -7.22 12.38 5.38
C GLY A 8 -8.10 12.19 6.62
N SER A 9 -8.47 13.24 7.36
CA SER A 9 -9.32 13.11 8.57
C SER A 9 -10.76 12.66 8.27
N ARG A 10 -11.27 12.93 7.06
CA ARG A 10 -12.62 12.58 6.59
C ARG A 10 -12.63 12.13 5.12
N GLN A 11 -11.57 11.52 4.67
CA GLN A 11 -11.48 10.86 3.38
C GLN A 11 -10.51 9.70 3.47
N ILE A 12 -10.72 8.68 2.64
CA ILE A 12 -9.78 7.59 2.44
C ILE A 12 -8.72 8.06 1.45
N GLY A 13 -7.44 7.95 1.84
CA GLY A 13 -6.31 8.40 1.01
C GLY A 13 -6.07 9.91 1.01
N GLY A 14 -5.10 10.34 0.20
CA GLY A 14 -4.65 11.72 0.11
C GLY A 14 -4.06 12.25 1.41
N CYS A 15 -3.45 11.39 2.23
CA CYS A 15 -3.01 11.72 3.58
C CYS A 15 -1.91 12.77 3.61
N ILE A 16 -2.08 13.77 4.51
CA ILE A 16 -1.08 14.80 4.81
C ILE A 16 -1.21 15.17 6.28
N THR A 17 -0.21 14.79 7.07
CA THR A 17 -0.12 15.12 8.49
C THR A 17 1.12 15.98 8.74
N GLU A 18 0.99 17.05 9.51
CA GLU A 18 2.10 17.91 9.93
C GLU A 18 2.32 17.78 11.44
N ILE A 19 3.60 17.68 11.81
CA ILE A 19 4.05 17.81 13.20
C ILE A 19 5.06 18.95 13.24
N GLN A 20 4.82 19.91 14.14
CA GLN A 20 5.66 21.09 14.35
C GLN A 20 6.12 21.15 15.79
N SER A 21 7.45 21.26 15.97
CA SER A 21 8.05 21.53 17.29
C SER A 21 7.88 23.01 17.70
N ASP A 22 8.00 23.31 18.97
CA ASP A 22 7.99 24.70 19.48
C ASP A 22 9.21 25.50 19.03
N ARG A 23 10.28 24.80 18.57
CA ARG A 23 11.46 25.42 17.95
C ARG A 23 11.28 25.76 16.48
N GLY A 24 10.14 25.35 15.89
CA GLY A 24 9.78 25.65 14.52
C GLY A 24 10.12 24.60 13.50
N THR A 25 10.72 23.44 13.88
CA THR A 25 10.91 22.31 12.96
C THR A 25 9.56 21.77 12.53
N ARG A 26 9.31 21.73 11.21
CA ARG A 26 8.06 21.23 10.61
C ARG A 26 8.35 19.99 9.79
N ILE A 27 7.74 18.86 10.14
CA ILE A 27 7.79 17.64 9.32
C ILE A 27 6.40 17.32 8.77
N LEU A 28 6.34 16.96 7.50
CA LEU A 28 5.14 16.36 6.92
C LEU A 28 5.29 14.84 6.92
N ILE A 29 4.24 14.15 7.34
CA ILE A 29 4.09 12.70 7.21
C ILE A 29 3.08 12.46 6.11
N ASP A 30 3.55 11.82 5.05
CA ASP A 30 2.87 11.61 3.79
C ASP A 30 2.51 12.92 3.04
N LEU A 31 2.41 12.82 1.73
CA LEU A 31 2.02 13.88 0.81
C LEU A 31 1.35 13.22 -0.41
N GLY A 32 0.15 12.70 -0.19
CA GLY A 32 -0.54 11.83 -1.13
C GLY A 32 -1.47 12.53 -2.09
N HIS A 33 -1.75 11.91 -3.24
CA HIS A 33 -2.85 12.28 -4.12
C HIS A 33 -4.20 11.79 -3.59
N ASN A 34 -5.27 12.46 -3.96
CA ASN A 34 -6.62 11.93 -3.77
C ASN A 34 -6.78 10.60 -4.53
N LEU A 35 -7.54 9.68 -3.96
CA LEU A 35 -7.91 8.45 -4.66
C LEU A 35 -8.88 8.76 -5.82
N PRO A 36 -8.81 8.03 -6.94
CA PRO A 36 -9.80 8.12 -8.01
C PRO A 36 -11.20 7.80 -7.47
N GLY A 37 -12.19 8.63 -7.82
CA GLY A 37 -13.59 8.43 -7.39
C GLY A 37 -13.99 9.17 -6.11
N GLU A 38 -13.06 9.71 -5.33
CA GLU A 38 -13.35 10.66 -4.27
C GLU A 38 -13.95 11.95 -4.90
N SER A 39 -14.86 12.59 -4.21
CA SER A 39 -15.93 13.50 -4.63
C SER A 39 -15.57 14.67 -5.56
N THR A 40 -14.33 14.82 -5.96
CA THR A 40 -13.90 15.81 -6.97
C THR A 40 -12.73 15.23 -7.78
N ASN A 41 -12.82 15.32 -9.11
CA ASN A 41 -11.69 15.07 -10.03
C ASN A 41 -10.55 16.11 -9.86
N TYR A 42 -10.58 16.92 -8.81
CA TYR A 42 -9.64 18.00 -8.53
C TYR A 42 -8.96 17.74 -7.18
N ASP A 43 -7.65 17.60 -7.22
CA ASP A 43 -6.82 17.62 -6.03
C ASP A 43 -6.37 19.07 -5.77
N GLU A 44 -6.69 19.61 -4.61
CA GLU A 44 -6.37 21.00 -4.25
C GLU A 44 -4.88 21.32 -4.31
N TYR A 45 -4.02 20.31 -4.08
CA TYR A 45 -2.58 20.44 -4.15
C TYR A 45 -1.99 20.22 -5.56
N ASP A 46 -2.85 19.99 -6.57
CA ASP A 46 -2.46 20.18 -7.97
C ASP A 46 -2.28 21.66 -8.30
N ASP A 47 -2.90 22.58 -7.53
CA ASP A 47 -2.59 24.00 -7.58
C ASP A 47 -1.19 24.27 -6.98
N PRO A 48 -0.23 24.74 -7.79
CA PRO A 48 1.15 24.97 -7.33
C PRO A 48 1.23 26.00 -6.18
N SER A 49 0.31 26.96 -6.09
CA SER A 49 0.31 27.97 -5.04
C SER A 49 -0.05 27.37 -3.68
N ARG A 50 -1.06 26.50 -3.64
CA ARG A 50 -1.45 25.79 -2.43
C ARG A 50 -0.40 24.80 -1.95
N LEU A 51 0.20 24.06 -2.88
CA LEU A 51 1.29 23.15 -2.55
C LEU A 51 2.51 23.92 -2.04
N SER A 52 2.86 25.05 -2.67
CA SER A 52 3.96 25.91 -2.21
C SER A 52 3.70 26.48 -0.83
N GLU A 53 2.47 26.91 -0.53
CA GLU A 53 2.09 27.38 0.82
C GLU A 53 2.22 26.28 1.88
N LEU A 54 1.80 25.05 1.56
CA LEU A 54 1.96 23.89 2.45
C LEU A 54 3.43 23.59 2.72
N LEU A 55 4.28 23.65 1.70
CA LEU A 55 5.70 23.29 1.78
C LEU A 55 6.59 24.42 2.31
N ASP A 56 6.09 25.64 2.43
CA ASP A 56 6.86 26.78 2.96
C ASP A 56 7.30 26.52 4.40
N GLY A 57 8.63 26.55 4.63
CA GLY A 57 9.24 26.30 5.94
C GLY A 57 9.18 24.84 6.42
N VAL A 58 8.87 23.86 5.55
CA VAL A 58 8.93 22.44 5.88
C VAL A 58 10.38 21.97 5.93
N SER A 59 10.75 21.33 7.05
CA SER A 59 12.10 20.81 7.30
C SER A 59 12.34 19.45 6.64
N ALA A 60 11.31 18.62 6.52
CA ALA A 60 11.36 17.32 5.83
C ALA A 60 9.98 16.75 5.51
N VAL A 61 9.92 15.84 4.53
CA VAL A 61 8.77 14.96 4.29
C VAL A 61 9.16 13.51 4.58
N VAL A 62 8.35 12.80 5.36
CA VAL A 62 8.57 11.41 5.76
C VAL A 62 7.38 10.57 5.29
N TYR A 63 7.62 9.62 4.40
CA TYR A 63 6.57 8.78 3.84
C TYR A 63 6.47 7.45 4.58
N THR A 64 5.24 7.05 4.93
CA THR A 64 4.97 5.78 5.62
C THR A 64 5.12 4.57 4.69
N HIS A 65 4.72 4.70 3.42
CA HIS A 65 4.82 3.65 2.38
C HIS A 65 4.63 4.25 0.97
N ASN A 66 4.67 3.40 -0.07
CA ASN A 66 4.76 3.84 -1.47
C ASN A 66 3.42 3.92 -2.22
N HIS A 67 2.25 3.85 -1.59
CA HIS A 67 0.98 4.05 -2.29
C HIS A 67 0.80 5.51 -2.72
N GLY A 68 0.15 5.73 -3.86
CA GLY A 68 0.01 7.05 -4.46
C GLY A 68 -0.73 8.08 -3.60
N ASP A 69 -1.66 7.62 -2.78
CA ASP A 69 -2.40 8.43 -1.82
C ASP A 69 -1.62 8.77 -0.54
N HIS A 70 -0.34 8.36 -0.47
CA HIS A 70 0.65 8.73 0.55
C HIS A 70 1.87 9.44 -0.02
N VAL A 71 2.32 9.09 -1.25
CA VAL A 71 3.53 9.68 -1.85
C VAL A 71 3.27 10.51 -3.10
N GLY A 72 2.04 10.67 -3.54
CA GLY A 72 1.70 11.11 -4.90
C GLY A 72 2.37 12.41 -5.35
N PHE A 73 2.59 13.37 -4.46
CA PHE A 73 3.23 14.65 -4.78
C PHE A 73 4.74 14.70 -4.58
N PHE A 74 5.41 13.58 -4.30
CA PHE A 74 6.83 13.54 -3.97
C PHE A 74 7.74 14.30 -4.95
N TYR A 75 7.41 14.29 -6.24
CA TYR A 75 8.21 14.91 -7.30
C TYR A 75 8.02 16.43 -7.41
N LYS A 76 6.99 16.96 -6.74
CA LYS A 76 6.71 18.40 -6.65
C LYS A 76 7.37 19.06 -5.42
N VAL A 77 7.96 18.27 -4.52
CA VAL A 77 8.67 18.77 -3.33
C VAL A 77 9.97 19.44 -3.75
N PRO A 78 10.25 20.69 -3.32
CA PRO A 78 11.53 21.36 -3.56
C PRO A 78 12.74 20.51 -3.16
N LYS A 79 13.81 20.54 -3.94
CA LYS A 79 15.01 19.70 -3.74
C LYS A 79 15.74 19.97 -2.42
N GLU A 80 15.53 21.14 -1.85
CA GLU A 80 16.09 21.58 -0.58
C GLU A 80 15.43 20.88 0.62
N ILE A 81 14.20 20.41 0.45
CA ILE A 81 13.45 19.69 1.49
C ILE A 81 13.78 18.19 1.37
N PRO A 82 14.50 17.62 2.36
CA PRO A 82 14.82 16.20 2.35
C PRO A 82 13.56 15.34 2.47
N GLN A 83 13.52 14.27 1.69
CA GLN A 83 12.42 13.31 1.69
C GLN A 83 12.92 11.94 2.16
N TYR A 84 12.15 11.27 3.02
CA TYR A 84 12.52 10.00 3.64
C TYR A 84 11.47 8.93 3.36
N ILE A 85 11.91 7.70 3.00
CA ILE A 85 11.03 6.53 2.79
C ILE A 85 11.78 5.23 3.09
N GLY A 86 11.07 4.11 3.25
CA GLY A 86 11.67 2.79 3.34
C GLY A 86 12.50 2.44 2.10
N GLU A 87 13.59 1.67 2.28
CA GLU A 87 14.54 1.38 1.20
C GLU A 87 13.90 0.57 0.07
N MET A 88 13.11 -0.47 0.42
CA MET A 88 12.40 -1.27 -0.58
C MET A 88 11.24 -0.48 -1.21
N ALA A 89 10.53 0.34 -0.44
CA ALA A 89 9.47 1.19 -0.95
C ALA A 89 9.98 2.15 -2.04
N ARG A 90 11.15 2.77 -1.84
CA ARG A 90 11.82 3.58 -2.88
C ARG A 90 12.10 2.79 -4.15
N GLU A 91 12.61 1.57 -4.02
CA GLU A 91 12.92 0.72 -5.19
C GLU A 91 11.64 0.33 -5.94
N VAL A 92 10.57 -0.01 -5.21
CA VAL A 92 9.25 -0.27 -5.80
C VAL A 92 8.75 0.93 -6.61
N MET A 93 8.95 2.16 -6.10
CA MET A 93 8.58 3.38 -6.82
C MET A 93 9.39 3.56 -8.12
N PHE A 94 10.70 3.26 -8.13
CA PHE A 94 11.49 3.24 -9.37
C PHE A 94 10.89 2.27 -10.39
N ASN A 95 10.61 1.04 -9.99
CA ASN A 95 10.04 0.02 -10.86
C ASN A 95 8.67 0.45 -11.44
N ILE A 96 7.83 1.11 -10.64
CA ILE A 96 6.53 1.65 -11.09
C ILE A 96 6.72 2.75 -12.13
N LEU A 97 7.63 3.69 -11.90
CA LEU A 97 7.90 4.78 -12.84
C LEU A 97 8.47 4.26 -14.15
N ASP A 98 9.43 3.33 -14.08
CA ASP A 98 10.02 2.71 -15.27
C ASP A 98 8.96 1.95 -16.09
N GLU A 99 8.09 1.17 -15.44
CA GLU A 99 7.00 0.47 -16.12
C GLU A 99 6.05 1.47 -16.78
N ASN A 100 5.62 2.52 -16.07
CA ASN A 100 4.72 3.51 -16.63
C ASN A 100 5.32 4.21 -17.85
N TYR A 101 6.61 4.58 -17.78
CA TYR A 101 7.31 5.20 -18.89
C TYR A 101 7.51 4.22 -20.07
N ASN A 102 7.86 2.95 -19.79
CA ASN A 102 8.11 1.94 -20.81
C ASN A 102 6.83 1.49 -21.54
N ARG A 103 5.66 1.68 -20.95
CA ARG A 103 4.36 1.40 -21.59
C ARG A 103 3.94 2.46 -22.61
N LEU A 104 4.54 3.63 -22.56
CA LEU A 104 4.26 4.72 -23.49
C LEU A 104 4.80 4.40 -24.89
N SER A 105 4.08 4.84 -25.94
CA SER A 105 4.58 4.87 -27.30
C SER A 105 5.81 5.79 -27.42
N ARG A 106 6.51 5.73 -28.54
CA ARG A 106 7.69 6.58 -28.78
C ARG A 106 7.35 8.07 -28.69
N ASP A 107 6.21 8.48 -29.24
CA ASP A 107 5.79 9.89 -29.23
C ASP A 107 5.36 10.35 -27.83
N GLU A 108 4.61 9.51 -27.11
CA GLU A 108 4.24 9.76 -25.72
C GLU A 108 5.47 9.86 -24.79
N ARG A 109 6.50 9.01 -24.98
CA ARG A 109 7.76 9.12 -24.20
C ARG A 109 8.48 10.43 -24.47
N ARG A 110 8.42 10.94 -25.70
CA ARG A 110 9.03 12.22 -26.04
C ARG A 110 8.35 13.38 -25.30
N LEU A 111 7.05 13.32 -25.12
CA LEU A 111 6.26 14.33 -24.39
C LEU A 111 6.41 14.17 -22.86
N ALA A 112 6.40 12.94 -22.35
CA ALA A 112 6.47 12.63 -20.93
C ALA A 112 7.91 12.60 -20.38
N GLY A 113 8.95 12.75 -21.21
CA GLY A 113 10.33 12.53 -20.82
C GLY A 113 10.80 13.45 -19.70
N SER A 114 10.46 14.74 -19.71
CA SER A 114 10.82 15.68 -18.64
C SER A 114 10.20 15.29 -17.29
N ASP A 115 8.90 15.01 -17.27
CA ASP A 115 8.17 14.58 -16.06
C ASP A 115 8.74 13.27 -15.48
N TYR A 116 9.04 12.29 -16.35
CA TYR A 116 9.68 11.05 -15.92
C TYR A 116 11.05 11.29 -15.28
N PHE A 117 11.92 12.09 -15.93
CA PHE A 117 13.25 12.35 -15.42
C PHE A 117 13.23 13.20 -14.14
N ASP A 118 12.28 14.11 -13.98
CA ASP A 118 12.09 14.87 -12.75
C ASP A 118 11.69 13.95 -11.60
N LYS A 119 10.75 13.02 -11.82
CA LYS A 119 10.35 11.99 -10.84
C LYS A 119 11.52 11.08 -10.46
N ILE A 120 12.28 10.59 -11.43
CA ILE A 120 13.48 9.76 -11.17
C ILE A 120 14.55 10.56 -10.39
N SER A 121 14.75 11.83 -10.74
CA SER A 121 15.69 12.70 -10.01
C SER A 121 15.28 12.91 -8.55
N ALA A 122 13.98 13.13 -8.30
CA ALA A 122 13.44 13.26 -6.96
C ALA A 122 13.66 11.97 -6.15
N LEU A 123 13.31 10.78 -6.71
CA LEU A 123 13.52 9.50 -6.03
C LEU A 123 14.99 9.22 -5.71
N ARG A 124 15.93 9.61 -6.58
CA ARG A 124 17.37 9.45 -6.33
C ARG A 124 17.84 10.28 -5.15
N ALA A 125 17.21 11.42 -4.89
CA ALA A 125 17.51 12.30 -3.76
C ALA A 125 16.91 11.80 -2.43
N PHE A 126 16.00 10.83 -2.44
CA PHE A 126 15.40 10.31 -1.23
C PHE A 126 16.44 9.70 -0.30
N ARG A 127 16.33 10.04 0.98
CA ARG A 127 17.01 9.34 2.08
C ARG A 127 16.17 8.12 2.47
N THR A 128 16.84 7.01 2.78
CA THR A 128 16.13 5.81 3.21
C THR A 128 16.32 5.57 4.69
N TYR A 129 15.27 5.11 5.34
CA TYR A 129 15.31 4.69 6.73
C TYR A 129 15.11 3.17 6.86
N LYS A 130 15.42 2.63 8.04
CA LYS A 130 15.26 1.20 8.36
C LYS A 130 14.47 1.04 9.65
N ALA A 131 13.77 -0.09 9.77
CA ALA A 131 13.01 -0.43 10.96
C ALA A 131 13.84 -0.34 12.25
N ALA A 132 13.27 0.27 13.28
CA ALA A 132 13.87 0.46 14.61
C ALA A 132 15.21 1.23 14.62
N GLN A 133 15.47 2.05 13.60
CA GLN A 133 16.63 2.94 13.55
C GLN A 133 16.14 4.40 13.53
N THR A 134 16.38 5.10 14.61
CA THR A 134 16.00 6.51 14.75
C THR A 134 16.87 7.39 13.84
N PHE A 135 16.23 8.35 13.18
CA PHE A 135 16.89 9.46 12.52
C PHE A 135 16.31 10.79 13.00
N ASN A 136 17.04 11.86 12.85
CA ASN A 136 16.63 13.17 13.31
C ASN A 136 16.42 14.13 12.13
N VAL A 137 15.41 14.97 12.27
CA VAL A 137 15.19 16.17 11.49
C VAL A 137 15.22 17.32 12.49
N ASP A 138 16.32 18.03 12.55
CA ASP A 138 16.62 19.04 13.55
C ASP A 138 16.38 18.53 15.00
N ASP A 139 15.40 19.05 15.72
CA ASP A 139 15.04 18.65 17.09
C ASP A 139 13.94 17.59 17.17
N VAL A 140 13.49 17.05 16.04
CA VAL A 140 12.49 16.00 15.98
C VAL A 140 13.15 14.66 15.66
N SER A 141 12.93 13.65 16.51
CA SER A 141 13.38 12.28 16.29
C SER A 141 12.27 11.45 15.67
N VAL A 142 12.59 10.66 14.66
CA VAL A 142 11.63 9.75 14.00
C VAL A 142 12.19 8.33 14.03
N THR A 143 11.44 7.41 14.62
CA THR A 143 11.78 5.97 14.64
C THR A 143 10.70 5.19 13.89
N PRO A 144 11.02 4.63 12.69
CA PRO A 144 10.10 3.81 11.92
C PRO A 144 10.03 2.39 12.47
N PHE A 145 8.84 1.82 12.53
CA PHE A 145 8.63 0.41 12.87
C PHE A 145 7.81 -0.26 11.77
N PHE A 146 8.28 -1.39 11.28
CA PHE A 146 7.63 -2.14 10.22
C PHE A 146 6.21 -2.56 10.60
N VAL A 147 5.27 -2.40 9.66
CA VAL A 147 3.90 -2.92 9.74
C VAL A 147 3.54 -3.72 8.50
N SER A 148 2.68 -4.71 8.63
CA SER A 148 2.12 -5.40 7.47
C SER A 148 1.05 -4.52 6.81
N HIS A 149 1.11 -4.41 5.50
CA HIS A 149 0.13 -3.71 4.67
C HIS A 149 0.05 -4.36 3.28
N SER A 150 -0.82 -3.88 2.38
CA SER A 150 -0.83 -4.32 0.97
C SER A 150 0.34 -3.75 0.15
N ALA A 151 1.02 -2.72 0.63
CA ALA A 151 2.34 -2.30 0.16
C ALA A 151 3.44 -3.08 0.89
N GLY A 152 4.51 -3.41 0.20
CA GLY A 152 5.72 -3.86 0.87
C GLY A 152 6.49 -2.69 1.48
N ASP A 153 7.14 -2.90 2.61
CA ASP A 153 7.98 -1.89 3.29
C ASP A 153 7.15 -0.70 3.83
N ALA A 154 6.04 -1.01 4.50
CA ALA A 154 5.18 -0.05 5.18
C ALA A 154 5.58 0.11 6.65
N TYR A 155 5.43 1.33 7.18
CA TYR A 155 5.90 1.67 8.52
C TYR A 155 4.91 2.53 9.30
N MET A 156 4.78 2.23 10.59
CA MET A 156 4.34 3.21 11.58
C MET A 156 5.55 4.00 12.08
N LEU A 157 5.33 5.25 12.45
CA LEU A 157 6.37 6.20 12.85
C LEU A 157 6.14 6.64 14.31
N LEU A 158 7.14 6.41 15.17
CA LEU A 158 7.19 7.04 16.49
C LEU A 158 7.98 8.35 16.36
N ILE A 159 7.32 9.47 16.62
CA ILE A 159 7.89 10.81 16.50
C ILE A 159 8.02 11.38 17.93
N GLU A 160 9.21 11.85 18.25
CA GLU A 160 9.53 12.37 19.57
C GLU A 160 10.16 13.75 19.46
N CYS A 161 9.60 14.72 20.14
CA CYS A 161 10.20 16.03 20.37
C CYS A 161 9.69 16.63 21.67
N GLU A 162 10.52 17.41 22.35
CA GLU A 162 10.16 18.16 23.58
C GLU A 162 9.58 17.28 24.69
N GLY A 163 10.05 16.02 24.77
CA GLY A 163 9.56 15.03 25.74
C GLY A 163 8.18 14.46 25.43
N LYS A 164 7.57 14.80 24.29
CA LYS A 164 6.29 14.28 23.81
C LYS A 164 6.49 13.22 22.76
N LYS A 165 5.57 12.24 22.72
CA LYS A 165 5.60 11.10 21.79
C LYS A 165 4.31 11.03 20.99
N VAL A 166 4.44 11.00 19.66
CA VAL A 166 3.34 10.80 18.72
C VAL A 166 3.56 9.51 17.96
N LEU A 167 2.58 8.61 17.99
CA LEU A 167 2.55 7.44 17.14
C LEU A 167 1.66 7.70 15.93
N HIS A 168 2.23 7.70 14.73
CA HIS A 168 1.50 7.72 13.47
C HIS A 168 1.54 6.31 12.86
N THR A 169 0.39 5.64 12.75
CA THR A 169 0.37 4.23 12.33
C THR A 169 0.70 4.02 10.86
N GLY A 170 0.56 5.04 10.01
CA GLY A 170 0.40 4.82 8.58
C GLY A 170 -0.77 3.86 8.33
N ASP A 171 -0.79 3.22 7.18
CA ASP A 171 -1.72 2.16 6.85
C ASP A 171 -1.16 0.82 7.27
N LEU A 172 -1.99 -0.01 7.90
CA LEU A 172 -1.55 -1.28 8.43
C LEU A 172 -2.65 -2.36 8.44
N ARG A 173 -2.23 -3.62 8.57
CA ARG A 173 -3.12 -4.75 8.86
C ARG A 173 -2.44 -5.76 9.79
N GLU A 174 -3.22 -6.45 10.63
CA GLU A 174 -2.69 -7.52 11.47
C GLU A 174 -2.79 -8.90 10.79
N HIS A 175 -3.67 -9.05 9.81
CA HIS A 175 -3.96 -10.31 9.13
C HIS A 175 -3.03 -10.63 7.93
N GLY A 176 -1.96 -9.84 7.70
CA GLY A 176 -0.85 -10.17 6.82
C GLY A 176 0.10 -11.21 7.42
N PHE A 177 1.01 -11.77 6.62
CA PHE A 177 1.97 -12.80 7.11
C PHE A 177 2.86 -12.30 8.25
N LEU A 178 3.21 -11.01 8.23
CA LEU A 178 4.05 -10.38 9.26
C LEU A 178 3.24 -9.62 10.32
N GLY A 179 1.91 -9.61 10.21
CA GLY A 179 1.02 -8.89 11.12
C GLY A 179 1.12 -9.33 12.58
N LYS A 180 1.53 -10.58 12.85
CA LYS A 180 1.81 -11.09 14.21
C LYS A 180 2.88 -10.30 14.97
N GLY A 181 3.69 -9.50 14.26
CA GLY A 181 4.70 -8.62 14.86
C GLY A 181 4.13 -7.33 15.44
N LEU A 182 2.90 -6.95 15.09
CA LEU A 182 2.29 -5.68 15.51
C LEU A 182 2.19 -5.57 17.03
N GLU A 183 1.49 -6.51 17.67
CA GLU A 183 1.25 -6.46 19.11
C GLU A 183 2.54 -6.45 19.94
N PRO A 184 3.54 -7.34 19.73
CA PRO A 184 4.80 -7.27 20.45
C PRO A 184 5.55 -5.94 20.24
N THR A 185 5.47 -5.36 19.04
CA THR A 185 6.11 -4.08 18.76
C THR A 185 5.44 -2.94 19.53
N LEU A 186 4.10 -2.90 19.54
CA LEU A 186 3.35 -1.92 20.31
C LEU A 186 3.65 -2.02 21.80
N GLN A 187 3.61 -3.23 22.38
CA GLN A 187 3.88 -3.47 23.80
C GLN A 187 5.29 -3.07 24.21
N LYS A 188 6.28 -3.26 23.32
CA LYS A 188 7.68 -2.98 23.63
C LYS A 188 8.05 -1.51 23.46
N TRP A 189 7.52 -0.84 22.44
CA TRP A 189 8.04 0.45 21.99
C TRP A 189 7.05 1.62 22.12
N MET A 190 5.73 1.33 22.19
CA MET A 190 4.69 2.37 22.17
C MET A 190 4.09 2.61 23.56
N THR A 191 4.95 2.64 24.56
CA THR A 191 4.60 3.03 25.92
C THR A 191 4.73 4.55 26.08
N GLU A 192 3.87 5.14 26.91
CA GLU A 192 3.90 6.57 27.20
C GLU A 192 3.73 7.47 25.95
N VAL A 193 2.89 7.04 25.00
CA VAL A 193 2.53 7.81 23.81
C VAL A 193 1.52 8.90 24.22
N ASP A 194 1.75 10.14 23.81
CA ASP A 194 0.82 11.22 24.08
C ASP A 194 -0.31 11.26 23.06
N VAL A 195 0.01 11.08 21.78
CA VAL A 195 -0.97 11.11 20.68
C VAL A 195 -0.85 9.90 19.79
N LEU A 196 -1.98 9.28 19.52
CA LEU A 196 -2.12 8.22 18.51
C LEU A 196 -2.83 8.78 17.27
N ILE A 197 -2.15 8.80 16.13
CA ILE A 197 -2.73 9.08 14.80
C ILE A 197 -2.87 7.74 14.10
N THR A 198 -4.09 7.32 13.75
CA THR A 198 -4.34 5.98 13.21
C THR A 198 -5.35 5.98 12.08
N GLU A 199 -5.15 5.05 11.13
CA GLU A 199 -6.09 4.83 10.04
C GLU A 199 -7.47 4.36 10.52
N GLY A 200 -8.49 4.50 9.68
CA GLY A 200 -9.86 4.05 9.93
C GLY A 200 -10.59 3.54 8.70
N THR A 201 -9.87 3.04 7.69
CA THR A 201 -10.41 2.63 6.38
C THR A 201 -11.54 1.62 6.48
N MET A 202 -11.45 0.67 7.41
CA MET A 202 -12.44 -0.40 7.58
C MET A 202 -13.58 -0.06 8.54
N LEU A 203 -13.62 1.14 9.13
CA LEU A 203 -14.67 1.52 10.09
C LEU A 203 -16.09 1.53 9.50
N SER A 204 -16.22 1.96 8.23
CA SER A 204 -17.50 1.96 7.49
C SER A 204 -17.80 0.66 6.75
N ARG A 205 -16.90 -0.34 6.85
CA ARG A 205 -17.01 -1.60 6.10
C ARG A 205 -17.29 -2.78 7.03
N ASP A 206 -17.91 -3.83 6.47
CA ASP A 206 -18.00 -5.13 7.15
C ASP A 206 -16.65 -5.82 7.10
N ASP A 207 -16.08 -6.12 8.26
CA ASP A 207 -14.78 -6.77 8.43
C ASP A 207 -14.87 -8.12 9.20
N GLU A 208 -16.08 -8.58 9.54
CA GLU A 208 -16.28 -9.81 10.30
C GLU A 208 -15.73 -11.07 9.59
N GLN A 209 -15.72 -11.04 8.25
CA GLN A 209 -15.21 -12.13 7.42
C GLN A 209 -13.80 -11.87 6.86
N THR A 210 -13.05 -10.93 7.43
CA THR A 210 -11.68 -10.66 7.00
C THR A 210 -10.81 -11.89 7.19
N LYS A 211 -10.24 -12.38 6.08
CA LYS A 211 -9.34 -13.54 6.05
C LYS A 211 -7.89 -13.11 6.25
N THR A 212 -7.11 -13.97 6.86
CA THR A 212 -5.64 -13.82 6.90
C THR A 212 -5.03 -14.13 5.53
N GLU A 213 -3.82 -13.61 5.25
CA GLU A 213 -3.09 -13.99 4.02
C GLU A 213 -2.75 -15.49 3.99
N SER A 214 -2.65 -16.15 5.13
CA SER A 214 -2.49 -17.61 5.20
C SER A 214 -3.74 -18.36 4.74
N GLU A 215 -4.94 -17.88 5.09
CA GLU A 215 -6.20 -18.44 4.61
C GLU A 215 -6.39 -18.16 3.12
N ILE A 216 -6.04 -16.94 2.65
CA ILE A 216 -6.02 -16.61 1.23
C ILE A 216 -5.08 -17.54 0.47
N GLN A 217 -3.87 -17.81 0.98
CA GLN A 217 -2.93 -18.75 0.38
C GLN A 217 -3.53 -20.17 0.27
N SER A 218 -4.24 -20.62 1.30
CA SER A 218 -4.91 -21.93 1.30
C SER A 218 -6.01 -22.01 0.26
N LEU A 219 -6.87 -20.99 0.16
CA LEU A 219 -7.89 -20.88 -0.88
C LEU A 219 -7.28 -20.88 -2.29
N MET A 220 -6.19 -20.12 -2.49
CA MET A 220 -5.48 -20.12 -3.78
C MET A 220 -4.97 -21.52 -4.14
N HIS A 221 -4.46 -22.25 -3.15
CA HIS A 221 -4.02 -23.64 -3.36
C HIS A 221 -5.18 -24.56 -3.74
N GLU A 222 -6.36 -24.42 -3.10
CA GLU A 222 -7.57 -25.18 -3.45
C GLU A 222 -7.99 -24.92 -4.90
N TYR A 223 -8.02 -23.67 -5.36
CA TYR A 223 -8.28 -23.33 -6.76
C TYR A 223 -7.25 -23.95 -7.70
N MET A 224 -5.98 -23.96 -7.32
CA MET A 224 -4.92 -24.61 -8.10
C MET A 224 -5.05 -26.14 -8.15
N GLN A 225 -5.75 -26.77 -7.20
CA GLN A 225 -6.09 -28.20 -7.24
C GLN A 225 -7.29 -28.46 -8.16
N GLN A 226 -8.28 -27.58 -8.18
CA GLN A 226 -9.50 -27.73 -8.96
C GLN A 226 -9.31 -27.37 -10.43
N TYR A 227 -8.47 -26.39 -10.73
CA TYR A 227 -8.27 -25.86 -12.07
C TYR A 227 -6.83 -26.05 -12.54
N LYS A 228 -6.71 -26.53 -13.78
CA LYS A 228 -5.42 -26.71 -14.44
C LYS A 228 -4.75 -25.35 -14.73
N ASN A 229 -5.55 -24.35 -15.13
CA ASN A 229 -5.06 -23.03 -15.51
C ASN A 229 -5.67 -21.98 -14.58
N VAL A 230 -4.82 -21.33 -13.77
CA VAL A 230 -5.22 -20.32 -12.81
C VAL A 230 -4.60 -18.98 -13.17
N LEU A 231 -5.43 -18.02 -13.53
CA LEU A 231 -5.01 -16.64 -13.73
C LEU A 231 -5.36 -15.85 -12.48
N VAL A 232 -4.48 -14.94 -12.06
CA VAL A 232 -4.70 -14.15 -10.84
C VAL A 232 -4.50 -12.67 -11.12
N LEU A 233 -5.58 -11.90 -10.98
CA LEU A 233 -5.57 -10.45 -11.09
C LEU A 233 -5.46 -9.84 -9.67
N CYS A 234 -4.25 -9.43 -9.31
CA CYS A 234 -3.94 -8.77 -8.04
C CYS A 234 -2.96 -7.63 -8.24
N SER A 235 -2.78 -6.77 -7.22
CA SER A 235 -1.73 -5.74 -7.25
C SER A 235 -0.36 -6.38 -7.37
N SER A 236 0.46 -5.86 -8.29
CA SER A 236 1.85 -6.31 -8.51
C SER A 236 2.81 -5.87 -7.39
N THR A 237 2.31 -5.12 -6.41
CA THR A 237 3.06 -4.65 -5.23
C THR A 237 2.49 -5.18 -3.91
N ASN A 238 1.41 -5.98 -3.94
CA ASN A 238 0.93 -6.68 -2.75
C ASN A 238 1.80 -7.92 -2.49
N PHE A 239 2.95 -7.71 -1.88
CA PHE A 239 4.00 -8.72 -1.74
C PHE A 239 3.59 -9.91 -0.89
N ASP A 240 2.77 -9.74 0.14
CA ASP A 240 2.20 -10.87 0.89
C ASP A 240 1.38 -11.77 -0.04
N ARG A 241 0.48 -11.18 -0.85
CA ARG A 241 -0.34 -11.91 -1.81
C ARG A 241 0.49 -12.64 -2.84
N LEU A 242 1.48 -11.96 -3.43
CA LEU A 242 2.38 -12.53 -4.44
C LEU A 242 3.22 -13.69 -3.87
N ALA A 243 3.75 -13.53 -2.66
CA ALA A 243 4.50 -14.57 -1.96
C ALA A 243 3.62 -15.80 -1.62
N GLY A 244 2.40 -15.56 -1.12
CA GLY A 244 1.42 -16.60 -0.83
C GLY A 244 1.04 -17.41 -2.08
N LEU A 245 0.78 -16.73 -3.21
CA LEU A 245 0.49 -17.35 -4.51
C LEU A 245 1.65 -18.21 -5.00
N HIS A 246 2.86 -17.65 -4.99
CA HIS A 246 4.05 -18.38 -5.38
C HIS A 246 4.27 -19.63 -4.51
N LYS A 247 4.12 -19.50 -3.19
CA LYS A 247 4.26 -20.61 -2.25
C LYS A 247 3.19 -21.69 -2.45
N ALA A 248 1.94 -21.29 -2.76
CA ALA A 248 0.88 -22.24 -3.12
C ALA A 248 1.20 -22.99 -4.41
N ASN A 249 1.70 -22.28 -5.45
CA ASN A 249 2.08 -22.88 -6.73
C ASN A 249 3.26 -23.86 -6.61
N GLN A 250 4.24 -23.60 -5.75
CA GLN A 250 5.42 -24.50 -5.56
C GLN A 250 5.04 -25.92 -5.16
N ARG A 251 3.86 -26.15 -4.58
CA ARG A 251 3.37 -27.48 -4.20
C ARG A 251 3.03 -28.37 -5.40
N PHE A 252 2.95 -27.81 -6.61
CA PHE A 252 2.61 -28.53 -7.85
C PHE A 252 3.83 -28.89 -8.72
N GLY A 253 5.04 -28.77 -8.20
CA GLY A 253 6.29 -29.23 -8.84
C GLY A 253 6.59 -28.57 -10.19
N ASN A 254 6.04 -29.11 -11.28
CA ASN A 254 6.33 -28.67 -12.65
C ASN A 254 5.36 -27.62 -13.21
N ARG A 255 4.45 -27.09 -12.39
CA ARG A 255 3.49 -26.07 -12.81
C ARG A 255 4.19 -24.72 -12.97
N PRO A 256 4.27 -24.12 -14.17
CA PRO A 256 4.86 -22.81 -14.37
C PRO A 256 4.16 -21.73 -13.55
N PHE A 257 4.96 -20.85 -12.93
CA PHE A 257 4.50 -19.60 -12.32
C PHE A 257 4.90 -18.47 -13.25
N VAL A 258 3.91 -17.86 -13.90
CA VAL A 258 4.11 -17.00 -15.07
C VAL A 258 3.68 -15.57 -14.75
N CYS A 259 4.42 -14.59 -15.25
CA CYS A 259 4.10 -13.18 -15.10
C CYS A 259 4.68 -12.35 -16.26
N ASP A 260 4.52 -11.03 -16.25
CA ASP A 260 5.24 -10.16 -17.17
C ASP A 260 6.57 -9.66 -16.56
N VAL A 261 7.37 -9.00 -17.39
CA VAL A 261 8.69 -8.47 -16.99
C VAL A 261 8.59 -7.52 -15.77
N TYR A 262 7.58 -6.64 -15.74
CA TYR A 262 7.39 -5.73 -14.60
C TYR A 262 7.09 -6.49 -13.30
N GLN A 263 6.20 -7.48 -13.36
CA GLN A 263 5.89 -8.32 -12.20
C GLN A 263 7.09 -9.15 -11.77
N SER A 264 7.90 -9.65 -12.72
CA SER A 264 9.17 -10.34 -12.45
C SER A 264 10.13 -9.43 -11.68
N ILE A 265 10.33 -8.19 -12.12
CA ILE A 265 11.17 -7.19 -11.43
C ILE A 265 10.67 -6.92 -9.99
N GLN A 266 9.34 -6.81 -9.78
CA GLN A 266 8.78 -6.63 -8.44
C GLN A 266 9.03 -7.85 -7.53
N LEU A 267 8.92 -9.07 -8.07
CA LEU A 267 9.20 -10.32 -7.35
C LEU A 267 10.70 -10.48 -7.03
N GLU A 268 11.58 -10.02 -7.91
CA GLU A 268 13.03 -9.95 -7.66
C GLU A 268 13.34 -8.94 -6.56
N THR A 269 12.68 -7.77 -6.58
CA THR A 269 12.80 -6.74 -5.53
C THR A 269 12.38 -7.32 -4.17
N LEU A 270 11.23 -7.99 -4.10
CA LEU A 270 10.80 -8.69 -2.89
C LEU A 270 11.85 -9.69 -2.39
N THR A 271 12.36 -10.53 -3.27
CA THR A 271 13.36 -11.55 -2.95
C THR A 271 14.66 -10.92 -2.43
N ARG A 272 15.13 -9.85 -3.07
CA ARG A 272 16.35 -9.14 -2.70
C ARG A 272 16.28 -8.54 -1.31
N PHE A 273 15.15 -7.92 -0.94
CA PHE A 273 14.99 -7.26 0.34
C PHE A 273 14.53 -8.19 1.47
N CYS A 274 13.62 -9.11 1.19
CA CYS A 274 12.95 -9.93 2.20
C CYS A 274 13.35 -11.41 2.18
N GLY A 275 13.79 -11.95 1.04
CA GLY A 275 14.05 -13.38 0.85
C GLY A 275 15.16 -13.96 1.74
N LYS A 276 16.10 -13.13 2.19
CA LYS A 276 17.14 -13.53 3.16
C LYS A 276 16.63 -13.67 4.58
N HIS A 277 15.49 -13.07 4.89
CA HIS A 277 14.88 -13.08 6.22
C HIS A 277 13.76 -14.11 6.37
N SER A 278 13.15 -14.52 5.25
CA SER A 278 12.05 -15.49 5.24
C SER A 278 11.98 -16.24 3.92
N GLU A 279 11.90 -17.58 4.00
CA GLU A 279 11.69 -18.47 2.86
C GLU A 279 10.38 -18.18 2.09
N LEU A 280 9.37 -17.61 2.76
CA LEU A 280 8.12 -17.21 2.12
C LEU A 280 8.37 -16.19 1.00
N TYR A 281 9.27 -15.24 1.24
CA TYR A 281 9.59 -14.16 0.30
C TYR A 281 10.76 -14.46 -0.64
N ARG A 282 11.27 -15.69 -0.62
CA ARG A 282 12.26 -16.16 -1.61
C ARG A 282 11.54 -16.70 -2.83
N ILE A 283 11.30 -15.83 -3.80
CA ILE A 283 10.62 -16.17 -5.03
C ILE A 283 11.62 -16.77 -6.02
N THR A 284 11.31 -17.93 -6.58
CA THR A 284 12.18 -18.67 -7.51
C THR A 284 11.36 -19.28 -8.63
N ARG A 285 12.00 -19.61 -9.77
CA ARG A 285 11.35 -20.27 -10.91
C ARG A 285 10.14 -19.49 -11.45
N VAL A 286 10.29 -18.16 -11.54
CA VAL A 286 9.33 -17.29 -12.21
C VAL A 286 9.65 -17.31 -13.70
N GLU A 287 8.64 -17.41 -14.55
CA GLU A 287 8.78 -17.43 -16.00
C GLU A 287 8.08 -16.21 -16.62
N GLU A 288 8.80 -15.53 -17.50
CA GLU A 288 8.27 -14.36 -18.17
C GLU A 288 7.51 -14.74 -19.43
N MET A 289 6.26 -14.29 -19.51
CA MET A 289 5.40 -14.53 -20.68
C MET A 289 5.89 -13.78 -21.90
N SER A 290 6.04 -14.50 -23.01
CA SER A 290 6.32 -13.96 -24.34
C SER A 290 5.61 -14.79 -25.41
N LEU A 291 4.97 -14.13 -26.39
CA LEU A 291 4.29 -14.84 -27.48
C LEU A 291 5.23 -15.71 -28.33
N GLY A 292 6.53 -15.39 -28.39
CA GLY A 292 7.52 -16.18 -29.10
C GLY A 292 8.10 -17.35 -28.30
N ASN A 293 7.72 -17.56 -27.04
CA ASN A 293 8.23 -18.65 -26.21
C ASN A 293 7.34 -19.90 -26.30
N GLU A 294 7.41 -20.60 -27.45
CA GLU A 294 6.61 -21.80 -27.72
C GLU A 294 6.85 -22.90 -26.67
N ASN A 295 8.07 -23.05 -26.17
CA ASN A 295 8.39 -24.04 -25.14
C ASN A 295 7.63 -23.77 -23.84
N LEU A 296 7.54 -22.51 -23.40
CA LEU A 296 6.75 -22.14 -22.26
C LEU A 296 5.26 -22.43 -22.50
N HIS A 297 4.72 -22.07 -23.67
CA HIS A 297 3.32 -22.31 -24.02
C HIS A 297 2.98 -23.81 -24.00
N GLN A 298 3.83 -24.65 -24.56
CA GLN A 298 3.66 -26.12 -24.53
C GLN A 298 3.64 -26.64 -23.08
N ARG A 299 4.56 -26.18 -22.23
CA ARG A 299 4.56 -26.57 -20.81
C ARG A 299 3.34 -26.06 -20.05
N MET A 300 2.86 -24.85 -20.32
CA MET A 300 1.63 -24.29 -19.75
C MET A 300 0.42 -25.16 -20.11
N VAL A 301 0.27 -25.49 -21.40
CA VAL A 301 -0.84 -26.36 -21.88
C VAL A 301 -0.73 -27.77 -21.30
N ALA A 302 0.47 -28.36 -21.25
CA ALA A 302 0.67 -29.72 -20.75
C ALA A 302 0.44 -29.82 -19.22
N ASN A 303 1.07 -28.96 -18.44
CA ASN A 303 1.13 -29.08 -16.98
C ASN A 303 0.12 -28.19 -16.24
N GLY A 304 -0.63 -27.31 -16.95
CA GLY A 304 -1.32 -26.20 -16.37
C GLY A 304 -0.36 -25.10 -15.90
N PHE A 305 -0.87 -24.00 -15.38
CA PHE A 305 -0.06 -22.87 -14.93
C PHE A 305 -0.76 -22.01 -13.88
N THR A 306 0.02 -21.20 -13.18
CA THR A 306 -0.47 -20.04 -12.44
C THR A 306 0.12 -18.78 -13.07
N MET A 307 -0.71 -17.85 -13.52
CA MET A 307 -0.28 -16.64 -14.22
C MET A 307 -0.80 -15.39 -13.50
N LEU A 308 0.12 -14.52 -13.11
CA LEU A 308 -0.23 -13.18 -12.66
C LEU A 308 -0.66 -12.36 -13.87
N VAL A 309 -1.84 -11.75 -13.81
CA VAL A 309 -2.36 -10.93 -14.91
C VAL A 309 -2.64 -9.49 -14.47
N ARG A 310 -2.61 -8.57 -15.44
CA ARG A 310 -2.96 -7.16 -15.26
C ARG A 310 -3.97 -6.72 -16.33
N ASP A 311 -4.88 -5.81 -15.98
CA ASP A 311 -5.79 -5.21 -16.95
C ASP A 311 -5.06 -4.22 -17.85
N ASN A 312 -4.50 -4.72 -18.94
CA ASN A 312 -3.89 -3.90 -19.98
C ASN A 312 -3.88 -4.62 -21.34
N GLY A 313 -3.64 -3.84 -22.42
CA GLY A 313 -3.67 -4.36 -23.78
C GLY A 313 -2.64 -5.46 -24.09
N LYS A 314 -1.52 -5.52 -23.34
CA LYS A 314 -0.51 -6.59 -23.47
C LYS A 314 -1.09 -7.93 -23.03
N PHE A 315 -1.71 -7.96 -21.85
CA PHE A 315 -2.34 -9.17 -21.30
C PHE A 315 -3.54 -9.60 -22.15
N ARG A 316 -4.34 -8.68 -22.68
CA ARG A 316 -5.44 -9.02 -23.60
C ARG A 316 -4.92 -9.78 -24.83
N LYS A 317 -3.85 -9.29 -25.47
CA LYS A 317 -3.21 -9.99 -26.59
C LYS A 317 -2.67 -11.39 -26.23
N TRP A 318 -2.13 -11.52 -25.01
CA TRP A 318 -1.67 -12.82 -24.51
C TRP A 318 -2.82 -13.79 -24.27
N LEU A 319 -3.93 -13.30 -23.71
CA LEU A 319 -5.13 -14.10 -23.49
C LEU A 319 -5.78 -14.52 -24.81
N ASP A 320 -5.89 -13.60 -25.78
CA ASP A 320 -6.39 -13.93 -27.14
C ASP A 320 -5.60 -15.07 -27.79
N HIS A 321 -4.29 -15.13 -27.53
CA HIS A 321 -3.43 -16.19 -28.03
C HIS A 321 -3.56 -17.49 -27.23
N LEU A 322 -3.61 -17.44 -25.90
CA LEU A 322 -3.60 -18.61 -25.02
C LEU A 322 -4.97 -19.28 -24.90
N MET A 323 -6.06 -18.53 -24.74
CA MET A 323 -7.36 -19.10 -24.42
C MET A 323 -7.88 -20.12 -25.43
N PRO A 324 -7.66 -19.99 -26.76
CA PRO A 324 -8.05 -21.01 -27.73
C PRO A 324 -7.37 -22.37 -27.53
N MET A 325 -6.24 -22.41 -26.81
CA MET A 325 -5.47 -23.64 -26.54
C MET A 325 -5.84 -24.30 -25.19
N LEU A 326 -6.68 -23.65 -24.40
CA LEU A 326 -7.01 -24.06 -23.03
C LEU A 326 -8.45 -24.60 -22.97
N ASP A 327 -8.66 -25.57 -22.08
CA ASP A 327 -10.01 -26.01 -21.72
C ASP A 327 -10.67 -24.94 -20.81
N PRO A 328 -11.79 -24.33 -21.24
CA PRO A 328 -12.49 -23.34 -20.44
C PRO A 328 -12.95 -23.87 -19.07
N GLU A 329 -13.37 -25.12 -18.98
CA GLU A 329 -13.85 -25.73 -17.71
C GLU A 329 -12.66 -26.00 -16.73
N GLN A 330 -11.42 -26.01 -17.23
CA GLN A 330 -10.20 -26.16 -16.44
C GLN A 330 -9.46 -24.83 -16.24
N THR A 331 -10.10 -23.70 -16.58
CA THR A 331 -9.48 -22.36 -16.53
C THR A 331 -10.29 -21.43 -15.66
N VAL A 332 -9.65 -20.75 -14.70
CA VAL A 332 -10.30 -19.79 -13.78
C VAL A 332 -9.50 -18.49 -13.68
N LEU A 333 -10.21 -17.36 -13.62
CA LEU A 333 -9.66 -16.08 -13.17
C LEU A 333 -9.98 -15.89 -11.69
N ILE A 334 -8.96 -15.69 -10.89
CA ILE A 334 -9.12 -15.24 -9.50
C ILE A 334 -8.96 -13.71 -9.47
N TYR A 335 -10.03 -13.01 -9.16
CA TYR A 335 -9.99 -11.58 -8.89
C TYR A 335 -9.63 -11.35 -7.42
N SER A 336 -8.49 -10.69 -7.19
CA SER A 336 -7.87 -10.58 -5.88
C SER A 336 -7.50 -9.12 -5.53
N GLN A 337 -8.41 -8.20 -5.83
CA GLN A 337 -8.34 -6.78 -5.50
C GLN A 337 -9.62 -6.32 -4.80
N TYR A 338 -9.65 -5.07 -4.34
CA TYR A 338 -10.86 -4.49 -3.73
C TYR A 338 -12.05 -4.53 -4.70
N LYS A 339 -13.18 -5.02 -4.21
CA LYS A 339 -14.37 -5.26 -5.04
C LYS A 339 -14.97 -3.98 -5.62
N GLY A 340 -14.80 -2.85 -4.95
CA GLY A 340 -15.26 -1.54 -5.42
C GLY A 340 -14.66 -1.15 -6.75
N TYR A 341 -13.41 -1.52 -7.03
CA TYR A 341 -12.77 -1.22 -8.33
C TYR A 341 -13.52 -1.84 -9.53
N LEU A 342 -14.18 -2.99 -9.33
CA LEU A 342 -15.03 -3.56 -10.39
C LEU A 342 -16.25 -2.69 -10.71
N GLN A 343 -16.73 -1.89 -9.76
CA GLN A 343 -17.87 -0.99 -9.98
C GLN A 343 -17.44 0.33 -10.63
N GLU A 344 -16.24 0.79 -10.34
CA GLU A 344 -15.73 2.12 -10.70
C GLU A 344 -14.93 2.13 -12.02
N GLN A 345 -14.37 0.97 -12.43
CA GLN A 345 -13.43 0.90 -13.56
C GLN A 345 -13.98 0.07 -14.73
N PRO A 346 -14.55 0.69 -15.78
CA PRO A 346 -15.15 -0.02 -16.92
C PRO A 346 -14.18 -0.97 -17.64
N ARG A 347 -12.90 -0.60 -17.76
CA ARG A 347 -11.88 -1.46 -18.39
C ARG A 347 -11.65 -2.74 -17.60
N LEU A 348 -11.65 -2.64 -16.27
CA LEU A 348 -11.50 -3.78 -15.39
C LEU A 348 -12.72 -4.70 -15.49
N GLN A 349 -13.93 -4.14 -15.54
CA GLN A 349 -15.17 -4.90 -15.77
C GLN A 349 -15.11 -5.68 -17.09
N GLU A 350 -14.68 -5.02 -18.17
CA GLU A 350 -14.52 -5.64 -19.48
C GLU A 350 -13.47 -6.77 -19.44
N PHE A 351 -12.33 -6.54 -18.77
CA PHE A 351 -11.29 -7.58 -18.62
C PHE A 351 -11.81 -8.80 -17.88
N VAL A 352 -12.51 -8.60 -16.77
CA VAL A 352 -13.05 -9.68 -15.95
C VAL A 352 -14.20 -10.40 -16.66
N SER A 353 -15.04 -9.68 -17.42
CA SER A 353 -16.17 -10.24 -18.15
C SER A 353 -15.76 -11.26 -19.21
N PHE A 354 -14.52 -11.18 -19.71
CA PHE A 354 -13.93 -12.15 -20.65
C PHE A 354 -13.93 -13.59 -20.09
N PHE A 355 -13.89 -13.75 -18.77
CA PHE A 355 -13.89 -15.06 -18.11
C PHE A 355 -15.30 -15.56 -17.72
N GLY A 356 -16.31 -14.72 -17.83
CA GLY A 356 -17.71 -15.08 -17.57
C GLY A 356 -17.92 -15.74 -16.20
N LYS A 357 -18.53 -16.93 -16.20
CA LYS A 357 -18.80 -17.71 -14.96
C LYS A 357 -17.53 -18.29 -14.30
N ASN A 358 -16.41 -18.33 -15.02
CA ASN A 358 -15.15 -18.88 -14.54
C ASN A 358 -14.29 -17.84 -13.82
N MET A 359 -14.93 -16.96 -13.06
CA MET A 359 -14.29 -15.99 -12.17
C MET A 359 -14.60 -16.31 -10.71
N ALA A 360 -13.55 -16.30 -9.88
CA ALA A 360 -13.66 -16.41 -8.44
C ALA A 360 -13.16 -15.11 -7.76
N TYR A 361 -13.78 -14.75 -6.63
CA TYR A 361 -13.34 -13.64 -5.80
C TYR A 361 -12.61 -14.15 -4.55
N VAL A 362 -11.30 -13.86 -4.45
CA VAL A 362 -10.48 -14.26 -3.30
C VAL A 362 -9.60 -13.08 -2.90
N HIS A 363 -10.01 -12.35 -1.88
CA HIS A 363 -9.35 -11.11 -1.45
C HIS A 363 -9.44 -10.93 0.06
N THR A 364 -8.49 -10.19 0.63
CA THR A 364 -8.55 -9.60 1.96
C THR A 364 -7.98 -8.20 1.93
N SER A 365 -8.46 -7.32 2.81
CA SER A 365 -8.08 -5.90 2.87
C SER A 365 -6.59 -5.70 3.18
N GLY A 366 -6.05 -4.58 2.74
CA GLY A 366 -4.73 -4.08 3.16
C GLY A 366 -4.74 -3.36 4.50
N HIS A 367 -5.93 -3.07 5.07
CA HIS A 367 -6.15 -2.16 6.20
C HIS A 367 -6.60 -2.86 7.47
N ALA A 368 -6.41 -2.16 8.61
CA ALA A 368 -6.75 -2.65 9.93
C ALA A 368 -8.25 -2.93 10.09
N THR A 369 -8.58 -4.10 10.65
CA THR A 369 -9.95 -4.40 11.10
C THR A 369 -10.31 -3.56 12.34
N LYS A 370 -11.60 -3.43 12.66
CA LYS A 370 -12.07 -2.78 13.91
C LYS A 370 -11.38 -3.40 15.13
N LYS A 371 -11.28 -4.73 15.19
CA LYS A 371 -10.58 -5.45 16.27
C LYS A 371 -9.11 -5.09 16.37
N THR A 372 -8.44 -4.87 15.24
CA THR A 372 -7.03 -4.43 15.23
C THR A 372 -6.91 -3.00 15.77
N LEU A 373 -7.81 -2.09 15.37
CA LEU A 373 -7.83 -0.71 15.89
C LEU A 373 -8.11 -0.66 17.39
N GLU A 374 -9.08 -1.44 17.88
CA GLU A 374 -9.39 -1.60 19.29
C GLU A 374 -8.17 -2.09 20.09
N LYS A 375 -7.46 -3.10 19.56
CA LYS A 375 -6.22 -3.62 20.14
C LYS A 375 -5.14 -2.54 20.22
N ILE A 376 -4.91 -1.79 19.14
CA ILE A 376 -3.93 -0.68 19.12
C ILE A 376 -4.27 0.33 20.21
N CYS A 377 -5.52 0.81 20.27
CA CYS A 377 -5.95 1.77 21.28
C CYS A 377 -5.75 1.25 22.72
N ARG A 378 -6.08 -0.02 22.98
CA ARG A 378 -5.96 -0.63 24.31
C ARG A 378 -4.51 -0.85 24.74
N ILE A 379 -3.57 -1.08 23.81
CA ILE A 379 -2.15 -1.26 24.10
C ILE A 379 -1.45 0.09 24.26
N VAL A 380 -1.63 0.98 23.28
CA VAL A 380 -0.94 2.29 23.23
C VAL A 380 -1.42 3.21 24.35
N LYS A 381 -2.75 3.29 24.61
CA LYS A 381 -3.38 4.10 25.66
C LYS A 381 -2.87 5.54 25.66
N PRO A 382 -3.01 6.29 24.55
CA PRO A 382 -2.43 7.63 24.46
C PRO A 382 -2.90 8.52 25.60
N SER A 383 -2.00 9.35 26.14
CA SER A 383 -2.31 10.21 27.29
C SER A 383 -3.23 11.37 26.94
N THR A 384 -3.11 11.92 25.71
CA THR A 384 -3.75 13.17 25.30
C THR A 384 -4.84 12.99 24.26
N ALA A 385 -4.54 12.38 23.10
CA ALA A 385 -5.49 12.31 21.98
C ALA A 385 -5.36 11.06 21.11
N ILE A 386 -6.48 10.69 20.49
CA ILE A 386 -6.55 9.74 19.36
C ILE A 386 -7.08 10.52 18.15
N ILE A 387 -6.34 10.53 17.05
CA ILE A 387 -6.69 11.24 15.81
C ILE A 387 -6.93 10.23 14.70
N PRO A 388 -8.19 9.92 14.37
CA PRO A 388 -8.49 9.05 13.25
C PRO A 388 -8.25 9.75 11.91
N ILE A 389 -7.53 9.09 11.02
CA ILE A 389 -7.26 9.54 9.64
C ILE A 389 -7.60 8.42 8.64
N HIS A 390 -7.45 8.67 7.34
CA HIS A 390 -7.64 7.69 6.27
C HIS A 390 -8.97 6.93 6.42
N ARG A 391 -10.07 7.65 6.57
CA ARG A 391 -11.39 7.08 6.88
C ARG A 391 -12.49 7.70 6.05
N ASP A 392 -13.51 6.92 5.78
CA ASP A 392 -14.73 7.39 5.14
C ASP A 392 -15.40 8.50 6.00
N PRO A 393 -15.96 9.57 5.38
CA PRO A 393 -16.63 10.67 6.10
C PRO A 393 -17.78 10.21 7.01
N THR A 394 -18.42 9.08 6.69
CA THR A 394 -19.55 8.50 7.43
C THR A 394 -19.12 7.55 8.54
N SER A 395 -17.82 7.20 8.60
CA SER A 395 -17.30 6.30 9.64
C SER A 395 -17.23 7.01 10.99
N ASP A 396 -17.54 6.26 12.05
CA ASP A 396 -17.49 6.74 13.43
C ASP A 396 -16.51 5.89 14.25
N PHE A 397 -15.42 6.50 14.69
CA PHE A 397 -14.40 5.85 15.51
C PHE A 397 -14.92 5.50 16.92
N LEU A 398 -15.94 6.21 17.41
CA LEU A 398 -16.54 5.96 18.71
C LEU A 398 -17.34 4.65 18.78
N THR A 399 -17.60 4.03 17.62
CA THR A 399 -18.26 2.69 17.53
C THR A 399 -17.33 1.55 17.94
N LEU A 400 -16.01 1.80 18.03
CA LEU A 400 -15.05 0.79 18.49
C LEU A 400 -15.30 0.41 19.95
N ASP A 401 -15.09 -0.87 20.27
CA ASP A 401 -15.11 -1.37 21.65
C ASP A 401 -13.81 -1.02 22.36
N ILE A 402 -13.67 0.24 22.78
CA ILE A 402 -12.54 0.75 23.57
C ILE A 402 -13.08 1.42 24.85
N PRO A 403 -12.25 1.50 25.91
CA PRO A 403 -12.65 2.17 27.16
C PRO A 403 -13.15 3.60 26.96
N ASP A 404 -14.16 4.02 27.73
CA ASP A 404 -14.76 5.35 27.61
C ASP A 404 -13.72 6.47 27.82
N GLU A 405 -12.72 6.25 28.67
CA GLU A 405 -11.60 7.18 28.85
C GLU A 405 -10.80 7.43 27.56
N LEU A 406 -10.71 6.42 26.68
CA LEU A 406 -10.06 6.56 25.38
C LEU A 406 -11.02 7.18 24.35
N LYS A 407 -12.33 6.87 24.42
CA LYS A 407 -13.33 7.52 23.56
C LYS A 407 -13.37 9.03 23.77
N GLN A 408 -13.21 9.50 25.00
CA GLN A 408 -13.16 10.92 25.34
C GLN A 408 -11.94 11.65 24.75
N LYS A 409 -10.89 10.92 24.38
CA LYS A 409 -9.67 11.45 23.74
C LYS A 409 -9.73 11.45 22.21
N VAL A 410 -10.79 10.90 21.60
CA VAL A 410 -10.92 10.88 20.14
C VAL A 410 -11.17 12.31 19.65
N ALA A 411 -10.22 12.82 18.87
CA ALA A 411 -10.34 14.12 18.23
C ALA A 411 -11.18 13.97 16.96
N GLU A 412 -12.42 14.42 17.01
CA GLU A 412 -13.23 14.58 15.80
C GLU A 412 -12.93 15.90 15.12
N SER A 413 -12.76 15.88 13.80
CA SER A 413 -12.69 17.11 13.04
C SER A 413 -14.03 17.84 13.17
N SER A 414 -14.03 18.99 13.85
CA SER A 414 -15.08 19.97 13.61
C SER A 414 -15.15 20.23 12.11
N VAL A 415 -16.35 20.41 11.58
CA VAL A 415 -16.69 20.52 10.14
C VAL A 415 -15.97 21.68 9.40
N SER A 416 -14.85 22.21 9.90
CA SER A 416 -14.05 23.20 9.20
C SER A 416 -13.23 22.53 8.10
N ARG A 417 -13.28 23.08 6.91
CA ARG A 417 -12.53 22.65 5.70
C ARG A 417 -10.99 22.64 5.88
N ASN A 418 -10.49 23.00 7.05
CA ASN A 418 -9.07 23.25 7.32
C ASN A 418 -8.38 22.19 8.21
N GLY A 419 -8.96 20.98 8.32
CA GLY A 419 -8.31 19.88 9.03
C GLY A 419 -8.41 19.96 10.58
N ILE A 420 -7.74 19.03 11.25
CA ILE A 420 -7.63 18.96 12.71
C ILE A 420 -6.33 19.64 13.13
N GLU A 421 -6.40 20.55 14.11
CA GLU A 421 -5.23 21.11 14.76
C GLU A 421 -5.29 20.82 16.27
N ILE A 422 -4.22 20.25 16.81
CA ILE A 422 -4.08 19.94 18.24
C ILE A 422 -2.76 20.51 18.74
N LEU A 423 -2.83 21.25 19.84
CA LEU A 423 -1.66 21.65 20.63
C LEU A 423 -1.46 20.64 21.75
N ILE A 424 -0.22 20.23 21.96
CA ILE A 424 0.18 19.29 23.00
C ILE A 424 1.12 20.05 23.91
N ASP A 425 0.59 20.43 25.09
CA ASP A 425 1.31 21.16 26.15
C ASP A 425 2.22 20.24 26.95
#